data_e8f1a0eb8e5b35d9fd198c4339aef185
#
_entry.id   e8f1a0eb8e5b35d9fd198c4339aef185
#
_cell.length_a   1.000
_cell.length_b   1.000
_cell.length_c   1.000
_cell.angle_alpha   90.00
_cell.angle_beta   90.00
_cell.angle_gamma   90.00
#
_symmetry.space_group_name_H-M   'P 1'
#
loop_
_entity.id
_entity.type
_entity.pdbx_description
1 polymer ?
#
loop_
_entity_poly.entity_id
_entity_poly.type
_entity_poly.pdbx_seq_one_letter_code
_entity_poly.pdbx_strand_id
1 'polypeptide(L)'
;MEAVIPDLAKVARSYGEFRAVAGVGAIHNEADYDRALALIEAILDETRNTPSREDATHPLADLLDLLTAAVHQYEATHHAIRASSKATEP
;
A
#
# COMPACT_ATOMS: atom_id res chain seq x y z
N MET A 1 -23.14 -21.12 -5.92
CA MET A 1 -22.95 -19.69 -5.89
C MET A 1 -22.00 -19.23 -6.99
N GLU A 2 -22.39 -18.20 -7.67
CA GLU A 2 -21.59 -17.72 -8.77
C GLU A 2 -20.65 -16.60 -8.35
N ALA A 3 -19.44 -16.66 -8.85
CA ALA A 3 -18.50 -15.59 -8.63
C ALA A 3 -18.85 -14.44 -9.55
N VAL A 4 -18.82 -13.24 -9.00
CA VAL A 4 -19.02 -12.04 -9.81
C VAL A 4 -17.67 -11.65 -10.40
N ILE A 5 -17.62 -11.63 -11.72
CA ILE A 5 -16.40 -11.26 -12.42
C ILE A 5 -16.51 -9.80 -12.80
N PRO A 6 -15.64 -8.95 -12.26
CA PRO A 6 -15.72 -7.54 -12.59
C PRO A 6 -15.30 -7.27 -14.02
N ASP A 7 -15.68 -6.11 -14.51
CA ASP A 7 -15.25 -5.63 -15.81
C ASP A 7 -13.77 -5.25 -15.70
N LEU A 8 -12.90 -6.11 -16.21
CA LEU A 8 -11.47 -5.93 -16.05
C LEU A 8 -10.94 -4.68 -16.73
N ALA A 9 -11.56 -4.28 -17.83
CA ALA A 9 -11.13 -3.04 -18.48
C ALA A 9 -11.41 -1.84 -17.56
N LYS A 10 -12.54 -1.88 -16.89
CA LYS A 10 -12.91 -0.81 -15.98
C LYS A 10 -12.01 -0.82 -14.74
N VAL A 11 -11.72 -2.01 -14.25
CA VAL A 11 -10.81 -2.16 -13.10
C VAL A 11 -9.44 -1.59 -13.45
N ALA A 12 -8.92 -1.94 -14.62
CA ALA A 12 -7.60 -1.47 -15.03
C ALA A 12 -7.57 0.06 -15.15
N ARG A 13 -8.64 0.63 -15.71
CA ARG A 13 -8.73 2.07 -15.85
C ARG A 13 -8.78 2.76 -14.49
N SER A 14 -9.59 2.22 -13.58
CA SER A 14 -9.73 2.79 -12.25
C SER A 14 -8.41 2.70 -11.48
N TYR A 15 -7.72 1.60 -11.62
CA TYR A 15 -6.42 1.44 -10.95
C TYR A 15 -5.40 2.40 -11.53
N GLY A 16 -5.41 2.60 -12.84
CA GLY A 16 -4.52 3.55 -13.47
C GLY A 16 -4.76 4.97 -12.97
N GLU A 17 -6.02 5.34 -12.84
CA GLU A 17 -6.37 6.64 -12.28
C GLU A 17 -5.91 6.76 -10.83
N PHE A 18 -6.10 5.69 -10.07
CA PHE A 18 -5.65 5.68 -8.69
C PHE A 18 -4.14 5.91 -8.60
N ARG A 19 -3.37 5.20 -9.43
CA ARG A 19 -1.92 5.37 -9.42
C ARG A 19 -1.50 6.80 -9.74
N ALA A 20 -2.20 7.41 -10.70
CA ALA A 20 -1.89 8.77 -11.09
C ALA A 20 -2.16 9.76 -9.97
N VAL A 21 -3.24 9.56 -9.25
CA VAL A 21 -3.61 10.45 -8.15
C VAL A 21 -2.76 10.20 -6.91
N ALA A 22 -2.57 8.94 -6.56
CA ALA A 22 -1.83 8.56 -5.36
C ALA A 22 -0.32 8.70 -5.52
N GLY A 23 0.16 8.62 -6.75
CA GLY A 23 1.59 8.68 -7.00
C GLY A 23 2.30 7.37 -6.85
N VAL A 24 1.58 6.31 -6.48
CA VAL A 24 2.19 5.01 -6.27
C VAL A 24 1.14 3.91 -6.47
N GLY A 25 1.59 2.77 -6.94
CA GLY A 25 0.79 1.55 -7.02
C GLY A 25 1.57 0.45 -6.35
N ALA A 26 1.89 -0.61 -7.09
CA ALA A 26 2.74 -1.66 -6.59
C ALA A 26 4.15 -1.10 -6.36
N ILE A 27 4.83 -1.65 -5.37
CA ILE A 27 6.15 -1.17 -5.00
C ILE A 27 7.21 -1.97 -5.75
N HIS A 28 7.91 -1.32 -6.66
CA HIS A 28 8.92 -1.98 -7.49
C HIS A 28 10.34 -1.53 -7.17
N ASN A 29 10.50 -0.42 -6.45
CA ASN A 29 11.82 0.13 -6.16
C ASN A 29 11.73 1.02 -4.93
N GLU A 30 12.87 1.55 -4.50
CA GLU A 30 12.90 2.38 -3.30
C GLU A 30 12.10 3.67 -3.44
N ALA A 31 12.05 4.23 -4.64
CA ALA A 31 11.26 5.44 -4.85
C ALA A 31 9.78 5.16 -4.65
N ASP A 32 9.30 4.01 -5.15
CA ASP A 32 7.92 3.60 -4.91
C ASP A 32 7.67 3.35 -3.43
N TYR A 33 8.63 2.72 -2.78
CA TYR A 33 8.55 2.42 -1.36
C TYR A 33 8.41 3.73 -0.55
N ASP A 34 9.23 4.72 -0.87
CA ASP A 34 9.15 6.00 -0.17
C ASP A 34 7.81 6.68 -0.39
N ARG A 35 7.28 6.60 -1.61
CA ARG A 35 5.98 7.19 -1.91
C ARG A 35 4.86 6.46 -1.19
N ALA A 36 4.98 5.14 -1.07
CA ALA A 36 3.97 4.37 -0.32
C ALA A 36 3.98 4.75 1.15
N LEU A 37 5.16 4.91 1.74
CA LEU A 37 5.26 5.34 3.14
C LEU A 37 4.66 6.73 3.32
N ALA A 38 4.92 7.63 2.39
CA ALA A 38 4.36 8.98 2.48
C ALA A 38 2.84 8.96 2.41
N LEU A 39 2.30 8.10 1.54
CA LEU A 39 0.85 7.99 1.42
C LEU A 39 0.24 7.38 2.68
N ILE A 40 0.90 6.38 3.26
CA ILE A 40 0.44 5.79 4.51
C ILE A 40 0.38 6.87 5.60
N GLU A 41 1.43 7.67 5.70
CA GLU A 41 1.45 8.75 6.68
C GLU A 41 0.34 9.74 6.45
N ALA A 42 0.09 10.09 5.19
CA ALA A 42 -0.98 11.02 4.86
C ALA A 42 -2.33 10.48 5.27
N ILE A 43 -2.55 9.17 5.03
CA ILE A 43 -3.82 8.54 5.42
C ILE A 43 -3.98 8.53 6.93
N LEU A 44 -2.92 8.16 7.64
CA LEU A 44 -2.96 8.14 9.11
C LEU A 44 -3.24 9.53 9.67
N ASP A 45 -2.63 10.54 9.07
CA ASP A 45 -2.82 11.90 9.50
C ASP A 45 -4.25 12.37 9.25
N GLU A 46 -4.76 12.05 8.06
CA GLU A 46 -6.13 12.44 7.70
C GLU A 46 -7.16 11.78 8.59
N THR A 47 -6.94 10.51 8.95
CA THR A 47 -7.94 9.74 9.72
C THR A 47 -7.69 9.75 11.21
N ARG A 48 -6.67 10.45 11.66
CA ARG A 48 -6.26 10.41 13.07
C ARG A 48 -7.37 10.76 14.04
N ASN A 49 -8.14 11.80 13.74
CA ASN A 49 -9.17 12.26 14.63
C ASN A 49 -10.55 12.12 14.04
N THR A 50 -10.74 11.15 13.16
CA THR A 50 -12.04 10.98 12.51
C THR A 50 -12.57 9.58 12.77
N PRO A 51 -13.91 9.40 12.74
CA PRO A 51 -14.49 8.07 12.90
C PRO A 51 -14.08 7.08 11.82
N SER A 52 -13.65 7.56 10.66
CA SER A 52 -13.28 6.67 9.56
C SER A 52 -12.13 5.76 9.94
N ARG A 53 -11.31 6.14 10.91
CA ARG A 53 -10.22 5.29 11.35
C ARG A 53 -10.73 3.98 11.93
N GLU A 54 -11.89 4.02 12.59
CA GLU A 54 -12.45 2.84 13.22
C GLU A 54 -13.40 2.07 12.31
N ASP A 55 -13.70 2.64 11.15
CA ASP A 55 -14.59 2.01 10.19
C ASP A 55 -13.79 1.19 9.19
N ALA A 56 -13.73 -0.11 9.41
CA ALA A 56 -12.93 -1.01 8.56
C ALA A 56 -13.41 -1.03 7.12
N THR A 57 -14.64 -0.58 6.86
CA THR A 57 -15.15 -0.55 5.50
C THR A 57 -14.88 0.77 4.79
N HIS A 58 -14.32 1.74 5.49
CA HIS A 58 -14.00 3.02 4.86
C HIS A 58 -12.89 2.83 3.81
N PRO A 59 -13.03 3.45 2.63
CA PRO A 59 -12.03 3.26 1.57
C PRO A 59 -10.60 3.56 2.00
N LEU A 60 -10.41 4.57 2.81
CA LEU A 60 -9.05 4.89 3.27
C LEU A 60 -8.50 3.84 4.20
N ALA A 61 -9.35 3.24 5.04
CA ALA A 61 -8.91 2.17 5.94
C ALA A 61 -8.52 0.95 5.13
N ASP A 62 -9.31 0.62 4.12
CA ASP A 62 -9.02 -0.50 3.24
C ASP A 62 -7.72 -0.27 2.48
N LEU A 63 -7.56 0.93 1.96
CA LEU A 63 -6.34 1.29 1.24
C LEU A 63 -5.12 1.23 2.15
N LEU A 64 -5.28 1.68 3.39
CA LEU A 64 -4.18 1.63 4.35
C LEU A 64 -3.72 0.20 4.58
N ASP A 65 -4.66 -0.74 4.69
CA ASP A 65 -4.31 -2.15 4.85
C ASP A 65 -3.54 -2.66 3.65
N LEU A 66 -3.98 -2.32 2.45
CA LEU A 66 -3.30 -2.76 1.24
C LEU A 66 -1.89 -2.20 1.17
N LEU A 67 -1.74 -0.91 1.46
CA LEU A 67 -0.42 -0.28 1.42
C LEU A 67 0.51 -0.86 2.46
N THR A 68 -0.01 -1.09 3.67
CA THR A 68 0.79 -1.66 4.74
C THR A 68 1.28 -3.05 4.36
N ALA A 69 0.40 -3.86 3.78
CA ALA A 69 0.78 -5.19 3.33
C ALA A 69 1.84 -5.12 2.23
N ALA A 70 1.69 -4.20 1.28
CA ALA A 70 2.66 -4.05 0.21
C ALA A 70 4.02 -3.60 0.74
N VAL A 71 4.02 -2.69 1.69
CA VAL A 71 5.25 -2.21 2.31
C VAL A 71 5.95 -3.34 3.05
N HIS A 72 5.20 -4.12 3.84
CA HIS A 72 5.76 -5.24 4.56
C HIS A 72 6.35 -6.27 3.62
N GLN A 73 5.66 -6.53 2.51
CA GLN A 73 6.13 -7.48 1.52
C GLN A 73 7.46 -7.01 0.91
N TYR A 74 7.53 -5.74 0.57
CA TYR A 74 8.72 -5.17 0.00
C TYR A 74 9.88 -5.22 0.99
N GLU A 75 9.61 -4.86 2.24
CA GLU A 75 10.63 -4.89 3.28
C GLU A 75 11.14 -6.30 3.51
N ALA A 76 10.24 -7.27 3.53
CA ALA A 76 10.63 -8.66 3.75
C ALA A 76 11.54 -9.15 2.63
N THR A 77 11.29 -8.71 1.40
CA THR A 77 12.05 -9.15 0.24
C THR A 77 13.37 -8.41 0.11
N HIS A 78 13.38 -7.11 0.33
CA HIS A 78 14.53 -6.28 0.01
C HIS A 78 15.31 -5.82 1.24
N HIS A 79 14.62 -5.45 2.29
CA HIS A 79 15.28 -4.91 3.47
C HIS A 79 15.72 -6.01 4.43
N ALA A 80 15.00 -7.12 4.47
CA ALA A 80 15.37 -8.23 5.32
C ALA A 80 16.71 -8.83 4.88
N ILE A 81 16.95 -8.88 3.58
CA ILE A 81 18.21 -9.36 3.06
C ILE A 81 19.34 -8.46 3.52
N ARG A 82 19.13 -7.17 3.44
CA ARG A 82 20.11 -6.19 3.88
C ARG A 82 20.37 -6.30 5.38
N ALA A 83 19.31 -6.45 6.15
CA ALA A 83 19.42 -6.59 7.59
C ALA A 83 20.14 -7.89 7.97
N SER A 84 19.84 -8.94 7.24
CA SER A 84 20.48 -10.23 7.44
C SER A 84 21.97 -10.16 7.19
N SER A 85 22.33 -9.48 6.12
CA SER A 85 23.72 -9.27 5.77
C SER A 85 24.45 -8.53 6.86
N LYS A 86 23.79 -7.52 7.39
CA LYS A 86 24.33 -6.72 8.47
C LYS A 86 24.49 -7.53 9.75
N ALA A 87 23.52 -8.39 10.02
CA ALA A 87 23.53 -9.20 11.22
C ALA A 87 24.66 -10.23 11.22
N THR A 88 25.17 -10.62 10.07
CA THR A 88 26.24 -11.58 10.00
C THR A 88 27.61 -10.95 10.19
N GLU A 89 27.67 -9.67 10.29
CA GLU A 89 28.92 -8.99 10.53
C GLU A 89 29.29 -9.01 12.00
N PRO A 90 30.52 -9.29 12.32
CA PRO A 90 30.96 -9.35 13.70
C PRO A 90 30.88 -8.01 14.42
#